data_c12f46df8150f9c81efea747d4e5ebbf
#
_entry.id   c12f46df8150f9c81efea747d4e5ebbf
#
_cell.length_a   1.000
_cell.length_b   1.000
_cell.length_c   1.000
_cell.angle_alpha   90.00
_cell.angle_beta   90.00
_cell.angle_gamma   90.00
#
_symmetry.space_group_name_H-M   'P 1'
#
loop_
_entity.id
_entity.type
_entity.pdbx_description
1 polymer ?
#
loop_
_entity_poly.entity_id
_entity_poly.type
_entity_poly.pdbx_seq_one_letter_code
_entity_poly.pdbx_strand_id
1 'polypeptide(L)'
;GHRVHVCRYCLHRFTTSDRLGRHVDLCSKHEAVRIIMPSSRVDSKPKHSHTNADSDEIPKLPPNIVQFKDFKSQFKCPFLIYYDFECFINDHHEHEPSGFSAITVSDFEQRDPFTYSGPNTMTKFFKHIAKERSRICQILKRNRPMLPLTAEEQERYRTSLKCESCDIAYTSSNVKVHHHCHISGRFIAPLCNRCNLQMKPRKNVTDYFIVLIAHNAKNYDFHCLLRHLPKSYERTNISVIPTNSEKF
;
A
#
# COMPACT_ATOMS: atom_id res chain seq x y z
N GLY A 1 -33.11 13.02 13.86
CA GLY A 1 -31.69 12.93 13.48
C GLY A 1 -30.81 12.95 14.71
N HIS A 2 -29.85 12.04 14.82
CA HIS A 2 -28.92 12.04 15.95
C HIS A 2 -28.01 13.28 15.88
N ARG A 3 -27.93 14.00 17.00
CA ARG A 3 -27.07 15.18 17.11
C ARG A 3 -25.59 14.72 17.06
N VAL A 4 -24.83 15.25 16.12
CA VAL A 4 -23.41 14.93 15.95
C VAL A 4 -22.58 16.04 16.58
N HIS A 5 -21.62 15.67 17.41
CA HIS A 5 -20.69 16.59 18.06
C HIS A 5 -19.36 16.55 17.30
N VAL A 6 -18.83 17.71 16.87
CA VAL A 6 -17.64 17.81 16.02
C VAL A 6 -16.51 18.51 16.76
N CYS A 7 -15.33 17.94 16.75
CA CYS A 7 -14.12 18.59 17.28
C CYS A 7 -13.71 19.75 16.37
N ARG A 8 -13.46 20.93 16.96
CA ARG A 8 -13.04 22.14 16.21
C ARG A 8 -11.58 22.07 15.72
N TYR A 9 -10.76 21.20 16.32
CA TYR A 9 -9.32 21.08 16.00
C TYR A 9 -9.07 20.10 14.87
N CYS A 10 -9.70 18.90 14.89
CA CYS A 10 -9.44 17.85 13.90
C CYS A 10 -10.67 17.48 13.05
N LEU A 11 -11.82 18.14 13.26
CA LEU A 11 -13.10 17.90 12.57
C LEU A 11 -13.67 16.48 12.76
N HIS A 12 -13.14 15.71 13.72
CA HIS A 12 -13.66 14.38 14.03
C HIS A 12 -15.05 14.45 14.67
N ARG A 13 -15.90 13.47 14.36
CA ARG A 13 -17.30 13.40 14.81
C ARG A 13 -17.44 12.46 16.00
N PHE A 14 -18.19 12.88 17.00
CA PHE A 14 -18.49 12.13 18.21
C PHE A 14 -20.00 11.96 18.38
N THR A 15 -20.40 10.83 18.95
CA THR A 15 -21.82 10.52 19.21
C THR A 15 -22.35 11.18 20.48
N THR A 16 -21.47 11.60 21.41
CA THR A 16 -21.85 12.26 22.66
C THR A 16 -20.95 13.45 22.96
N SER A 17 -21.50 14.43 23.71
CA SER A 17 -20.77 15.61 24.18
C SER A 17 -19.58 15.22 25.08
N ASP A 18 -19.75 14.23 25.96
CA ASP A 18 -18.71 13.80 26.91
C ASP A 18 -17.50 13.19 26.19
N ARG A 19 -17.74 12.42 25.14
CA ARG A 19 -16.66 11.89 24.30
C ARG A 19 -15.91 13.00 23.57
N LEU A 20 -16.64 14.00 23.08
CA LEU A 20 -16.03 15.19 22.49
C LEU A 20 -15.19 15.95 23.53
N GLY A 21 -15.71 16.17 24.74
CA GLY A 21 -14.98 16.87 25.81
C GLY A 21 -13.64 16.23 26.11
N ARG A 22 -13.63 14.92 26.42
CA ARG A 22 -12.39 14.16 26.67
C ARG A 22 -11.42 14.20 25.48
N HIS A 23 -11.92 14.15 24.27
CA HIS A 23 -11.07 14.26 23.08
C HIS A 23 -10.47 15.65 22.93
N VAL A 24 -11.25 16.72 23.17
CA VAL A 24 -10.79 18.12 23.04
C VAL A 24 -9.63 18.41 24.00
N ASP A 25 -9.63 17.87 25.20
CA ASP A 25 -8.55 18.05 26.19
C ASP A 25 -7.20 17.53 25.69
N LEU A 26 -7.21 16.49 24.83
CA LEU A 26 -6.02 15.96 24.19
C LEU A 26 -5.73 16.67 22.86
N CYS A 27 -6.75 16.83 22.02
CA CYS A 27 -6.62 17.34 20.67
C CYS A 27 -6.20 18.81 20.64
N SER A 28 -6.62 19.61 21.62
CA SER A 28 -6.25 21.02 21.74
C SER A 28 -4.76 21.27 22.00
N LYS A 29 -4.03 20.25 22.45
CA LYS A 29 -2.58 20.31 22.68
C LYS A 29 -1.75 20.14 21.42
N HIS A 30 -2.38 19.75 20.31
CA HIS A 30 -1.73 19.60 19.01
C HIS A 30 -2.05 20.80 18.12
N GLU A 31 -1.13 21.14 17.21
CA GLU A 31 -1.38 22.18 16.22
C GLU A 31 -2.59 21.81 15.34
N ALA A 32 -3.45 22.77 15.09
CA ALA A 32 -4.61 22.56 14.23
C ALA A 32 -4.16 22.25 12.78
N VAL A 33 -4.76 21.23 12.18
CA VAL A 33 -4.51 20.89 10.78
C VAL A 33 -5.07 22.01 9.90
N ARG A 34 -4.18 22.77 9.25
CA ARG A 34 -4.57 23.82 8.31
C ARG A 34 -4.95 23.17 6.98
N ILE A 35 -6.21 23.32 6.59
CA ILE A 35 -6.67 22.95 5.26
C ILE A 35 -6.24 24.02 4.27
N ILE A 36 -5.38 23.65 3.32
CA ILE A 36 -4.99 24.54 2.21
C ILE A 36 -5.80 24.11 1.00
N MET A 37 -6.73 24.95 0.60
CA MET A 37 -7.54 24.72 -0.60
C MET A 37 -6.74 25.08 -1.85
N PRO A 38 -6.85 24.31 -2.95
CA PRO A 38 -6.27 24.70 -4.22
C PRO A 38 -6.80 26.07 -4.64
N SER A 39 -5.90 27.00 -4.97
CA SER A 39 -6.30 28.33 -5.45
C SER A 39 -6.41 28.32 -6.99
N SER A 40 -7.39 29.03 -7.51
CA SER A 40 -7.53 29.27 -8.97
C SER A 40 -6.52 30.30 -9.51
N ARG A 41 -5.74 30.94 -8.64
CA ARG A 41 -4.76 31.98 -9.03
C ARG A 41 -3.41 31.38 -9.35
N VAL A 42 -2.87 31.77 -10.50
CA VAL A 42 -1.56 31.37 -11.03
C VAL A 42 -0.38 32.04 -10.28
N ASP A 43 -0.67 32.89 -9.29
CA ASP A 43 0.30 33.74 -8.61
C ASP A 43 0.75 33.14 -7.29
N SER A 44 1.65 32.17 -7.32
CA SER A 44 2.57 31.96 -6.22
C SER A 44 3.75 31.10 -6.66
N LYS A 45 4.91 31.71 -6.68
CA LYS A 45 6.20 31.01 -6.82
C LYS A 45 6.28 29.92 -5.76
N PRO A 46 6.62 28.67 -6.11
CA PRO A 46 6.86 27.63 -5.13
C PRO A 46 8.06 28.02 -4.28
N LYS A 47 7.89 28.16 -2.99
CA LYS A 47 8.99 28.30 -2.05
C LYS A 47 9.71 26.95 -1.97
N HIS A 48 10.95 26.96 -2.44
CA HIS A 48 12.05 26.03 -2.19
C HIS A 48 11.75 24.55 -1.92
N SER A 49 11.97 23.73 -2.92
CA SER A 49 12.54 22.39 -2.73
C SER A 49 13.81 22.31 -3.55
N HIS A 50 14.92 22.05 -2.88
CA HIS A 50 16.20 21.78 -3.53
C HIS A 50 16.10 20.52 -4.38
N THR A 51 16.04 20.68 -5.69
CA THR A 51 16.31 19.61 -6.65
C THR A 51 17.18 20.19 -7.74
N ASN A 52 18.35 19.60 -7.92
CA ASN A 52 19.30 19.90 -8.96
C ASN A 52 18.64 19.87 -10.33
N ALA A 53 18.96 20.90 -11.08
CA ALA A 53 18.46 21.15 -12.41
C ALA A 53 19.01 20.13 -13.42
N ASP A 54 18.07 19.48 -14.14
CA ASP A 54 18.22 19.28 -15.57
C ASP A 54 16.82 19.55 -16.15
N SER A 55 16.77 20.63 -16.91
CA SER A 55 15.55 21.31 -17.33
C SER A 55 15.00 20.69 -18.62
N ASP A 56 14.05 19.79 -18.45
CA ASP A 56 12.95 19.66 -19.42
C ASP A 56 11.68 20.15 -18.71
N GLU A 57 11.25 21.38 -19.00
CA GLU A 57 10.09 22.00 -18.38
C GLU A 57 8.83 21.18 -18.70
N ILE A 58 8.41 20.40 -17.72
CA ILE A 58 7.08 19.78 -17.71
C ILE A 58 6.07 20.91 -17.61
N PRO A 59 5.06 20.99 -18.50
CA PRO A 59 4.02 22.00 -18.44
C PRO A 59 3.43 22.04 -17.04
N LYS A 60 3.51 23.19 -16.36
CA LYS A 60 2.93 23.39 -15.05
C LYS A 60 1.41 23.28 -15.17
N LEU A 61 0.83 22.24 -14.60
CA LEU A 61 -0.62 22.09 -14.54
C LEU A 61 -1.26 23.22 -13.72
N PRO A 62 -2.51 23.59 -14.06
CA PRO A 62 -3.26 24.56 -13.28
C PRO A 62 -3.29 24.19 -11.79
N PRO A 63 -3.24 25.17 -10.86
CA PRO A 63 -3.13 24.94 -9.42
C PRO A 63 -4.35 24.23 -8.80
N ASN A 64 -5.45 24.14 -9.52
CA ASN A 64 -6.67 23.40 -9.14
C ASN A 64 -6.67 21.93 -9.55
N ILE A 65 -5.61 21.46 -10.22
CA ILE A 65 -5.47 20.05 -10.60
C ILE A 65 -4.52 19.36 -9.62
N VAL A 66 -5.03 18.33 -8.95
CA VAL A 66 -4.20 17.41 -8.16
C VAL A 66 -3.69 16.33 -9.07
N GLN A 67 -2.38 16.37 -9.33
CA GLN A 67 -1.72 15.33 -10.11
C GLN A 67 -1.25 14.21 -9.19
N PHE A 68 -1.58 12.96 -9.53
CA PHE A 68 -1.03 11.81 -8.87
C PHE A 68 0.46 11.66 -9.28
N LYS A 69 1.36 11.73 -8.30
CA LYS A 69 2.82 11.72 -8.54
C LYS A 69 3.48 10.38 -8.19
N ASP A 70 2.83 9.56 -7.40
CA ASP A 70 3.39 8.29 -6.93
C ASP A 70 2.92 7.11 -7.80
N PHE A 71 3.57 6.95 -8.96
CA PHE A 71 3.30 5.84 -9.87
C PHE A 71 3.47 4.46 -9.23
N LYS A 72 4.30 4.33 -8.21
CA LYS A 72 4.51 3.04 -7.51
C LYS A 72 3.29 2.60 -6.73
N SER A 73 2.49 3.53 -6.24
CA SER A 73 1.24 3.24 -5.54
C SER A 73 0.09 2.83 -6.48
N GLN A 74 0.29 2.88 -7.80
CA GLN A 74 -0.68 2.39 -8.79
C GLN A 74 -0.54 0.89 -9.08
N PHE A 75 0.56 0.27 -8.65
CA PHE A 75 0.78 -1.15 -8.92
C PHE A 75 -0.11 -2.00 -8.02
N LYS A 76 -0.77 -2.98 -8.63
CA LYS A 76 -1.40 -4.05 -7.88
C LYS A 76 -0.35 -4.77 -7.05
N CYS A 77 -0.66 -5.05 -5.80
CA CYS A 77 0.14 -5.96 -5.00
C CYS A 77 0.11 -7.35 -5.67
N PRO A 78 1.26 -7.90 -6.07
CA PRO A 78 1.29 -9.16 -6.82
C PRO A 78 0.81 -10.35 -5.98
N PHE A 79 0.92 -10.25 -4.66
CA PHE A 79 0.48 -11.25 -3.70
C PHE A 79 -0.17 -10.57 -2.51
N LEU A 80 -1.33 -11.07 -2.12
CA LEU A 80 -2.08 -10.65 -0.93
C LEU A 80 -2.36 -11.89 -0.09
N ILE A 81 -2.27 -11.78 1.23
CA ILE A 81 -2.68 -12.85 2.13
C ILE A 81 -3.91 -12.37 2.89
N TYR A 82 -5.04 -13.00 2.64
CA TYR A 82 -6.24 -12.83 3.43
C TYR A 82 -6.19 -13.81 4.59
N TYR A 83 -6.62 -13.37 5.77
CA TYR A 83 -6.69 -14.23 6.95
C TYR A 83 -7.87 -13.85 7.82
N ASP A 84 -8.28 -14.80 8.65
CA ASP A 84 -9.33 -14.63 9.64
C ASP A 84 -9.03 -15.53 10.85
N PHE A 85 -9.39 -15.07 12.07
CA PHE A 85 -9.20 -15.81 13.30
C PHE A 85 -10.53 -16.26 13.88
N GLU A 86 -10.55 -17.51 14.37
CA GLU A 86 -11.56 -18.01 15.27
C GLU A 86 -11.07 -17.96 16.70
N CYS A 87 -11.90 -17.48 17.62
CA CYS A 87 -11.58 -17.37 19.03
C CYS A 87 -12.71 -17.94 19.88
N PHE A 88 -12.33 -18.46 21.04
CA PHE A 88 -13.28 -18.68 22.13
C PHE A 88 -13.11 -17.59 23.19
N ILE A 89 -14.11 -17.42 24.02
CA ILE A 89 -14.07 -16.51 25.16
C ILE A 89 -13.65 -17.34 26.38
N ASN A 90 -12.54 -16.99 27.01
CA ASN A 90 -12.06 -17.66 28.22
C ASN A 90 -12.84 -17.17 29.46
N ASP A 91 -12.55 -17.77 30.62
CA ASP A 91 -13.21 -17.46 31.91
C ASP A 91 -12.99 -16.00 32.37
N HIS A 92 -11.99 -15.32 31.81
CA HIS A 92 -11.70 -13.90 32.06
C HIS A 92 -12.37 -12.95 31.03
N HIS A 93 -13.30 -13.46 30.21
CA HIS A 93 -13.96 -12.74 29.14
C HIS A 93 -13.00 -12.19 28.06
N GLU A 94 -11.85 -12.82 27.90
CA GLU A 94 -10.88 -12.47 26.85
C GLU A 94 -11.04 -13.40 25.63
N HIS A 95 -10.85 -12.83 24.44
CA HIS A 95 -10.80 -13.59 23.20
C HIS A 95 -9.45 -14.31 23.07
N GLU A 96 -9.49 -15.63 23.02
CA GLU A 96 -8.33 -16.48 22.86
C GLU A 96 -8.38 -17.19 21.50
N PRO A 97 -7.39 -16.97 20.59
CA PRO A 97 -7.39 -17.56 19.26
C PRO A 97 -7.32 -19.09 19.31
N SER A 98 -8.35 -19.75 18.78
CA SER A 98 -8.52 -21.21 18.70
C SER A 98 -8.26 -21.78 17.32
N GLY A 99 -8.36 -20.95 16.28
CA GLY A 99 -8.16 -21.36 14.90
C GLY A 99 -7.88 -20.16 14.00
N PHE A 100 -7.41 -20.44 12.79
CA PHE A 100 -7.31 -19.45 11.73
C PHE A 100 -7.47 -20.09 10.35
N SER A 101 -7.87 -19.26 9.40
CA SER A 101 -7.80 -19.54 7.98
C SER A 101 -6.95 -18.49 7.30
N ALA A 102 -6.13 -18.87 6.31
CA ALA A 102 -5.35 -17.94 5.52
C ALA A 102 -5.25 -18.41 4.07
N ILE A 103 -5.38 -17.49 3.13
CA ILE A 103 -5.25 -17.77 1.70
C ILE A 103 -4.35 -16.74 1.03
N THR A 104 -3.40 -17.20 0.23
CA THR A 104 -2.61 -16.32 -0.64
C THR A 104 -3.32 -16.15 -1.98
N VAL A 105 -3.66 -14.91 -2.32
CA VAL A 105 -4.30 -14.54 -3.59
C VAL A 105 -3.30 -13.84 -4.49
N SER A 106 -3.25 -14.25 -5.76
CA SER A 106 -2.33 -13.73 -6.76
C SER A 106 -2.88 -13.94 -8.17
N ASP A 107 -2.54 -13.03 -9.11
CA ASP A 107 -2.81 -13.22 -10.54
C ASP A 107 -1.86 -14.25 -11.20
N PHE A 108 -0.86 -14.75 -10.47
CA PHE A 108 0.19 -15.63 -11.00
C PHE A 108 0.05 -17.10 -10.62
N GLU A 109 -0.74 -17.39 -9.58
CA GLU A 109 -0.96 -18.74 -9.08
C GLU A 109 -2.30 -18.84 -8.35
N GLN A 110 -2.90 -20.01 -8.39
CA GLN A 110 -4.05 -20.35 -7.58
C GLN A 110 -3.59 -21.18 -6.38
N ARG A 111 -4.10 -20.85 -5.19
CA ARG A 111 -3.77 -21.53 -3.94
C ARG A 111 -5.02 -21.88 -3.18
N ASP A 112 -4.98 -23.00 -2.48
CA ASP A 112 -6.03 -23.38 -1.54
C ASP A 112 -5.83 -22.67 -0.20
N PRO A 113 -6.92 -22.39 0.52
CA PRO A 113 -6.82 -21.86 1.88
C PRO A 113 -6.12 -22.86 2.80
N PHE A 114 -5.26 -22.36 3.66
CA PHE A 114 -4.71 -23.10 4.78
C PHE A 114 -5.53 -22.82 6.03
N THR A 115 -6.06 -23.86 6.65
CA THR A 115 -6.82 -23.78 7.91
C THR A 115 -6.11 -24.55 9.01
N TYR A 116 -6.21 -24.02 10.22
CA TYR A 116 -5.70 -24.66 11.43
C TYR A 116 -6.66 -24.40 12.59
N SER A 117 -6.94 -25.41 13.39
CA SER A 117 -7.64 -25.29 14.66
C SER A 117 -6.92 -26.13 15.71
N GLY A 118 -6.72 -25.58 16.90
CA GLY A 118 -6.09 -26.28 18.01
C GLY A 118 -5.10 -25.43 18.82
N PRO A 119 -4.29 -26.04 19.69
CA PRO A 119 -3.40 -25.33 20.58
C PRO A 119 -2.28 -24.58 19.83
N ASN A 120 -1.79 -23.50 20.44
CA ASN A 120 -0.72 -22.69 19.86
C ASN A 120 -1.06 -22.05 18.52
N THR A 121 -2.33 -21.72 18.28
CA THR A 121 -2.86 -21.12 17.06
C THR A 121 -2.00 -19.97 16.54
N MET A 122 -1.66 -19.00 17.38
CA MET A 122 -0.87 -17.84 16.96
C MET A 122 0.56 -18.22 16.54
N THR A 123 1.18 -19.17 17.23
CA THR A 123 2.50 -19.70 16.82
C THR A 123 2.44 -20.38 15.44
N LYS A 124 1.39 -21.14 15.19
CA LYS A 124 1.15 -21.79 13.90
C LYS A 124 0.89 -20.77 12.80
N PHE A 125 0.08 -19.73 13.11
CA PHE A 125 -0.18 -18.62 12.20
C PHE A 125 1.11 -17.92 11.78
N PHE A 126 1.93 -17.44 12.72
CA PHE A 126 3.17 -16.75 12.40
C PHE A 126 4.16 -17.63 11.61
N LYS A 127 4.24 -18.93 11.92
CA LYS A 127 5.03 -19.89 11.14
C LYS A 127 4.52 -20.03 9.71
N HIS A 128 3.21 -20.09 9.52
CA HIS A 128 2.59 -20.14 8.19
C HIS A 128 2.89 -18.87 7.39
N ILE A 129 2.66 -17.68 7.97
CA ILE A 129 2.95 -16.40 7.32
C ILE A 129 4.43 -16.26 6.96
N ALA A 130 5.34 -16.66 7.85
CA ALA A 130 6.78 -16.64 7.57
C ALA A 130 7.16 -17.57 6.39
N LYS A 131 6.54 -18.75 6.29
CA LYS A 131 6.73 -19.69 5.17
C LYS A 131 6.21 -19.07 3.87
N GLU A 132 4.99 -18.53 3.87
CA GLU A 132 4.42 -17.88 2.68
C GLU A 132 5.24 -16.66 2.25
N ARG A 133 5.67 -15.82 3.20
CA ARG A 133 6.58 -14.71 2.91
C ARG A 133 7.86 -15.18 2.22
N SER A 134 8.51 -16.20 2.74
CA SER A 134 9.75 -16.73 2.16
C SER A 134 9.52 -17.23 0.72
N ARG A 135 8.44 -17.94 0.48
CA ARG A 135 8.04 -18.43 -0.84
C ARG A 135 7.77 -17.29 -1.82
N ILE A 136 6.97 -16.31 -1.42
CA ILE A 136 6.63 -15.13 -2.23
C ILE A 136 7.90 -14.34 -2.57
N CYS A 137 8.77 -14.09 -1.59
CA CYS A 137 10.04 -13.41 -1.82
C CYS A 137 10.93 -14.14 -2.84
N GLN A 138 10.95 -15.48 -2.83
CA GLN A 138 11.67 -16.26 -3.84
C GLN A 138 11.08 -16.07 -5.25
N ILE A 139 9.75 -16.01 -5.38
CA ILE A 139 9.08 -15.76 -6.67
C ILE A 139 9.43 -14.36 -7.17
N LEU A 140 9.32 -13.34 -6.31
CA LEU A 140 9.60 -11.94 -6.65
C LEU A 140 11.08 -11.70 -7.03
N LYS A 141 12.00 -12.50 -6.49
CA LYS A 141 13.44 -12.41 -6.80
C LYS A 141 13.83 -13.09 -8.11
N ARG A 142 12.97 -13.92 -8.71
CA ARG A 142 13.32 -14.71 -9.92
C ARG A 142 13.65 -13.86 -11.14
N ASN A 143 13.08 -12.67 -11.25
CA ASN A 143 13.33 -11.71 -12.35
C ASN A 143 13.30 -12.38 -13.74
N ARG A 144 12.14 -12.94 -14.12
CA ARG A 144 12.00 -13.66 -15.39
C ARG A 144 12.28 -12.75 -16.58
N PRO A 145 13.06 -13.21 -17.58
CA PRO A 145 13.23 -12.47 -18.81
C PRO A 145 11.90 -12.32 -19.53
N MET A 146 11.83 -11.30 -20.41
CA MET A 146 10.67 -11.07 -21.23
C MET A 146 10.43 -12.27 -22.16
N LEU A 147 9.18 -12.72 -22.23
CA LEU A 147 8.73 -13.70 -23.22
C LEU A 147 8.69 -13.09 -24.62
N PRO A 148 8.78 -13.90 -25.68
CA PRO A 148 8.54 -13.41 -27.05
C PRO A 148 7.17 -12.73 -27.13
N LEU A 149 7.11 -11.61 -27.86
CA LEU A 149 5.88 -10.88 -28.08
C LEU A 149 4.95 -11.68 -29.00
N THR A 150 3.64 -11.62 -28.72
CA THR A 150 2.64 -12.04 -29.68
C THR A 150 2.61 -11.06 -30.87
N ALA A 151 1.98 -11.45 -31.99
CA ALA A 151 1.84 -10.57 -33.14
C ALA A 151 1.10 -9.26 -32.80
N GLU A 152 0.08 -9.34 -31.93
CA GLU A 152 -0.69 -8.18 -31.45
C GLU A 152 0.15 -7.27 -30.57
N GLU A 153 0.93 -7.84 -29.63
CA GLU A 153 1.82 -7.09 -28.76
C GLU A 153 2.94 -6.40 -29.56
N GLN A 154 3.46 -7.07 -30.59
CA GLN A 154 4.47 -6.51 -31.48
C GLN A 154 3.92 -5.35 -32.28
N GLU A 155 2.68 -5.47 -32.81
CA GLU A 155 2.00 -4.40 -33.53
C GLU A 155 1.69 -3.22 -32.60
N ARG A 156 1.16 -3.48 -31.40
CA ARG A 156 0.94 -2.44 -30.38
C ARG A 156 2.24 -1.71 -30.04
N TYR A 157 3.33 -2.45 -29.86
CA TYR A 157 4.64 -1.82 -29.63
C TYR A 157 5.09 -0.99 -30.81
N ARG A 158 4.97 -1.51 -32.05
CA ARG A 158 5.41 -0.84 -33.27
C ARG A 158 4.65 0.47 -33.51
N THR A 159 3.34 0.46 -33.38
CA THR A 159 2.45 1.59 -33.70
C THR A 159 2.36 2.66 -32.63
N SER A 160 2.74 2.33 -31.40
CA SER A 160 2.73 3.30 -30.30
C SER A 160 3.75 4.43 -30.54
N LEU A 161 3.27 5.66 -30.64
CA LEU A 161 4.09 6.86 -30.84
C LEU A 161 4.41 7.60 -29.54
N LYS A 162 3.71 7.27 -28.47
CA LYS A 162 3.82 7.90 -27.16
C LYS A 162 3.91 6.86 -26.03
N CYS A 163 4.54 7.24 -24.95
CA CYS A 163 4.59 6.43 -23.72
C CYS A 163 3.18 6.25 -23.12
N GLU A 164 2.75 5.00 -22.93
CA GLU A 164 1.42 4.71 -22.36
C GLU A 164 1.25 5.13 -20.89
N SER A 165 2.36 5.47 -20.19
CA SER A 165 2.31 5.93 -18.81
C SER A 165 2.27 7.45 -18.65
N CYS A 166 3.06 8.20 -19.43
CA CYS A 166 3.17 9.66 -19.28
C CYS A 166 2.65 10.45 -20.50
N ASP A 167 2.20 9.76 -21.53
CA ASP A 167 1.69 10.32 -22.83
C ASP A 167 2.68 11.23 -23.58
N ILE A 168 3.98 11.18 -23.23
CA ILE A 168 5.02 11.93 -23.92
C ILE A 168 5.48 11.12 -25.15
N ALA A 169 5.67 11.81 -26.28
CA ALA A 169 6.16 11.21 -27.52
C ALA A 169 7.57 10.62 -27.35
N TYR A 170 7.85 9.53 -28.06
CA TYR A 170 9.18 8.95 -28.10
C TYR A 170 10.10 9.80 -28.97
N THR A 171 11.32 10.00 -28.49
CA THR A 171 12.38 10.76 -29.15
C THR A 171 13.73 10.07 -28.90
N SER A 172 14.80 10.61 -29.47
CA SER A 172 16.17 10.13 -29.18
C SER A 172 16.54 10.21 -27.70
N SER A 173 16.02 11.20 -26.96
CA SER A 173 16.22 11.37 -25.52
C SER A 173 15.14 10.64 -24.67
N ASN A 174 13.97 10.35 -25.26
CA ASN A 174 12.87 9.65 -24.59
C ASN A 174 12.62 8.27 -25.24
N VAL A 175 13.59 7.38 -25.06
CA VAL A 175 13.65 6.09 -25.76
C VAL A 175 12.52 5.15 -25.39
N LYS A 176 11.88 4.55 -26.37
CA LYS A 176 10.86 3.53 -26.24
C LYS A 176 11.46 2.21 -25.79
N VAL A 177 10.86 1.58 -24.79
CA VAL A 177 11.29 0.29 -24.26
C VAL A 177 10.10 -0.65 -24.04
N HIS A 178 10.37 -1.96 -24.07
CA HIS A 178 9.38 -2.97 -23.72
C HIS A 178 9.28 -3.08 -22.19
N HIS A 179 8.14 -2.66 -21.64
CA HIS A 179 7.85 -2.92 -20.23
C HIS A 179 7.20 -4.29 -20.08
N HIS A 180 7.76 -5.13 -19.22
CA HIS A 180 7.27 -6.48 -18.99
C HIS A 180 7.19 -6.82 -17.50
N CYS A 181 6.36 -7.79 -17.16
CA CYS A 181 6.23 -8.30 -15.80
C CYS A 181 7.42 -9.20 -15.45
N HIS A 182 8.21 -8.82 -14.44
CA HIS A 182 9.36 -9.60 -13.99
C HIS A 182 8.99 -10.92 -13.29
N ILE A 183 7.70 -11.13 -12.94
CA ILE A 183 7.20 -12.38 -12.36
C ILE A 183 6.81 -13.37 -13.45
N SER A 184 6.05 -12.92 -14.45
CA SER A 184 5.53 -13.78 -15.52
C SER A 184 6.37 -13.76 -16.81
N GLY A 185 7.13 -12.69 -17.03
CA GLY A 185 7.83 -12.42 -18.29
C GLY A 185 6.94 -11.78 -19.37
N ARG A 186 5.63 -11.65 -19.15
CA ARG A 186 4.68 -11.13 -20.16
C ARG A 186 4.90 -9.65 -20.41
N PHE A 187 4.80 -9.23 -21.66
CA PHE A 187 4.76 -7.83 -22.04
C PHE A 187 3.55 -7.13 -21.42
N ILE A 188 3.75 -5.88 -20.96
CA ILE A 188 2.70 -5.07 -20.35
C ILE A 188 2.36 -3.89 -21.25
N ALA A 189 3.38 -3.08 -21.62
CA ALA A 189 3.15 -1.85 -22.35
C ALA A 189 4.44 -1.31 -23.03
N PRO A 190 4.32 -0.54 -24.10
CA PRO A 190 5.39 0.31 -24.59
C PRO A 190 5.53 1.52 -23.67
N LEU A 191 6.66 1.66 -22.99
CA LEU A 191 6.94 2.79 -22.12
C LEU A 191 8.20 3.52 -22.56
N CYS A 192 8.35 4.77 -22.12
CA CYS A 192 9.64 5.41 -22.21
C CYS A 192 10.59 4.87 -21.11
N ASN A 193 11.89 4.95 -21.37
CA ASN A 193 12.91 4.46 -20.43
C ASN A 193 12.75 5.08 -19.03
N ARG A 194 12.42 6.36 -18.94
CA ARG A 194 12.19 7.08 -17.67
C ARG A 194 11.06 6.44 -16.87
N CYS A 195 9.89 6.24 -17.48
CA CYS A 195 8.75 5.59 -16.81
C CYS A 195 9.06 4.14 -16.44
N ASN A 196 9.68 3.39 -17.35
CA ASN A 196 10.06 2.01 -17.08
C ASN A 196 11.02 1.86 -15.89
N LEU A 197 11.97 2.79 -15.72
CA LEU A 197 12.90 2.80 -14.58
C LEU A 197 12.20 3.15 -13.26
N GLN A 198 11.17 4.00 -13.29
CA GLN A 198 10.38 4.34 -12.12
C GLN A 198 9.52 3.17 -11.64
N MET A 199 9.17 2.25 -12.54
CA MET A 199 8.38 1.06 -12.25
C MET A 199 9.19 -0.12 -11.69
N LYS A 200 10.49 0.04 -11.50
CA LYS A 200 11.32 -1.01 -10.87
C LYS A 200 11.22 -0.96 -9.35
N PRO A 201 11.15 -2.11 -8.67
CA PRO A 201 11.34 -2.15 -7.22
C PRO A 201 12.67 -1.50 -6.86
N ARG A 202 12.76 -0.85 -5.70
CA ARG A 202 14.03 -0.28 -5.23
C ARG A 202 15.09 -1.37 -5.18
N LYS A 203 16.23 -1.17 -5.82
CA LYS A 203 17.31 -2.16 -5.97
C LYS A 203 17.86 -2.72 -4.63
N ASN A 204 17.69 -1.98 -3.54
CA ASN A 204 18.24 -2.30 -2.22
C ASN A 204 17.21 -2.82 -1.22
N VAL A 205 16.00 -3.16 -1.65
CA VAL A 205 15.00 -3.75 -0.77
C VAL A 205 15.29 -5.25 -0.71
N THR A 206 15.98 -5.66 0.34
CA THR A 206 16.26 -7.09 0.63
C THR A 206 14.98 -7.85 0.97
N ASP A 207 13.97 -7.11 1.45
CA ASP A 207 12.69 -7.65 1.89
C ASP A 207 11.51 -6.98 1.18
N TYR A 208 10.63 -7.79 0.63
CA TYR A 208 9.36 -7.34 0.09
C TYR A 208 8.32 -7.26 1.21
N PHE A 209 7.53 -6.20 1.19
CA PHE A 209 6.34 -6.11 2.04
C PHE A 209 5.27 -7.06 1.51
N ILE A 210 4.74 -7.89 2.39
CA ILE A 210 3.58 -8.74 2.10
C ILE A 210 2.38 -8.13 2.80
N VAL A 211 1.34 -7.85 2.04
CA VAL A 211 0.11 -7.27 2.57
C VAL A 211 -0.74 -8.39 3.15
N LEU A 212 -1.09 -8.23 4.43
CA LEU A 212 -2.03 -9.07 5.15
C LEU A 212 -3.36 -8.32 5.27
N ILE A 213 -4.46 -8.98 4.94
CA ILE A 213 -5.80 -8.40 4.95
C ILE A 213 -6.73 -9.28 5.79
N ALA A 214 -7.43 -8.66 6.73
CA ALA A 214 -8.52 -9.30 7.45
C ALA A 214 -9.79 -8.47 7.36
N HIS A 215 -10.96 -9.11 7.45
CA HIS A 215 -12.25 -8.45 7.31
C HIS A 215 -12.46 -7.37 8.39
N ASN A 216 -12.19 -7.70 9.64
CA ASN A 216 -12.38 -6.79 10.77
C ASN A 216 -11.05 -6.50 11.50
N ALA A 217 -9.96 -6.37 10.75
CA ALA A 217 -8.60 -6.21 11.29
C ALA A 217 -8.53 -5.15 12.40
N LYS A 218 -9.11 -3.99 12.16
CA LYS A 218 -9.07 -2.86 13.09
C LYS A 218 -9.69 -3.14 14.46
N ASN A 219 -10.79 -3.87 14.51
CA ASN A 219 -11.56 -4.06 15.75
C ASN A 219 -11.32 -5.42 16.40
N TYR A 220 -10.70 -6.37 15.69
CA TYR A 220 -10.58 -7.74 16.15
C TYR A 220 -9.24 -8.40 15.82
N ASP A 221 -9.01 -8.80 14.58
CA ASP A 221 -7.85 -9.63 14.19
C ASP A 221 -6.51 -8.98 14.48
N PHE A 222 -6.41 -7.66 14.31
CA PHE A 222 -5.18 -6.94 14.58
C PHE A 222 -4.82 -6.93 16.06
N HIS A 223 -5.79 -6.94 16.96
CA HIS A 223 -5.56 -7.06 18.41
C HIS A 223 -4.99 -8.43 18.76
N CYS A 224 -5.48 -9.50 18.12
CA CYS A 224 -4.91 -10.84 18.26
C CYS A 224 -3.45 -10.87 17.80
N LEU A 225 -3.14 -10.26 16.65
CA LEU A 225 -1.76 -10.16 16.15
C LEU A 225 -0.85 -9.41 17.12
N LEU A 226 -1.24 -8.22 17.58
CA LEU A 226 -0.42 -7.38 18.46
C LEU A 226 -0.15 -8.04 19.82
N ARG A 227 -1.17 -8.69 20.40
CA ARG A 227 -1.08 -9.36 21.68
C ARG A 227 -0.08 -10.53 21.64
N HIS A 228 0.01 -11.24 20.53
CA HIS A 228 0.80 -12.45 20.38
C HIS A 228 2.02 -12.31 19.47
N LEU A 229 2.44 -11.07 19.19
CA LEU A 229 3.61 -10.82 18.37
C LEU A 229 4.84 -11.55 18.94
N PRO A 230 5.55 -12.36 18.13
CA PRO A 230 6.76 -13.02 18.59
C PRO A 230 7.80 -12.01 19.10
N LYS A 231 8.54 -12.36 20.14
CA LYS A 231 9.62 -11.51 20.70
C LYS A 231 10.73 -11.18 19.69
N SER A 232 10.85 -12.01 18.63
CA SER A 232 11.79 -11.78 17.52
C SER A 232 11.43 -10.58 16.63
N TYR A 233 10.19 -10.07 16.72
CA TYR A 233 9.83 -8.82 16.07
C TYR A 233 10.21 -7.67 17.01
N GLU A 234 11.27 -6.97 16.68
CA GLU A 234 11.67 -5.78 17.43
C GLU A 234 10.56 -4.74 17.35
N ARG A 235 10.11 -4.24 18.49
CA ARG A 235 9.05 -3.22 18.58
C ARG A 235 9.39 -1.95 17.81
N THR A 236 10.68 -1.66 17.60
CA THR A 236 11.19 -0.54 16.82
C THR A 236 10.86 -0.63 15.32
N ASN A 237 10.55 -1.82 14.81
CA ASN A 237 10.21 -2.04 13.40
C ASN A 237 8.70 -2.01 13.12
N ILE A 238 7.89 -1.72 14.14
CA ILE A 238 6.44 -1.64 14.00
C ILE A 238 6.05 -0.17 13.87
N SER A 239 5.42 0.18 12.75
CA SER A 239 4.79 1.48 12.56
C SER A 239 3.28 1.29 12.39
N VAL A 240 2.51 2.19 12.99
CA VAL A 240 1.05 2.16 12.95
C VAL A 240 0.57 3.45 12.31
N ILE A 241 -0.39 3.34 11.40
CA ILE A 241 -1.13 4.49 10.86
C ILE A 241 -2.44 4.57 11.65
N PRO A 242 -2.52 5.42 12.67
CA PRO A 242 -3.71 5.51 13.50
C PRO A 242 -4.84 6.22 12.73
N THR A 243 -6.08 5.85 13.03
CA THR A 243 -7.25 6.55 12.48
C THR A 243 -7.37 7.96 13.05
N ASN A 244 -6.94 8.15 14.29
CA ASN A 244 -6.78 9.43 14.99
C ASN A 244 -5.77 9.22 16.14
N SER A 245 -5.44 10.29 16.89
CA SER A 245 -4.49 10.25 18.01
C SER A 245 -4.88 9.31 19.16
N GLU A 246 -6.12 8.81 19.19
CA GLU A 246 -6.67 8.00 20.29
C GLU A 246 -7.01 6.56 19.88
N LYS A 247 -7.00 6.23 18.58
CA LYS A 247 -7.41 4.91 18.06
C LYS A 247 -6.40 4.40 17.05
N PHE A 248 -5.78 3.31 17.40
CA PHE A 248 -4.91 2.53 16.55
C PHE A 248 -5.71 1.57 15.68
#